data_74740a5524a8ed7a8f2a6c3a54df700e
#
_entry.id   74740a5524a8ed7a8f2a6c3a54df700e
#
_cell.length_a   1.000
_cell.length_b   1.000
_cell.length_c   1.000
_cell.angle_alpha   90.00
_cell.angle_beta   90.00
_cell.angle_gamma   90.00
#
_symmetry.space_group_name_H-M   'P 1'
#
loop_
_entity.id
_entity.type
_entity.pdbx_description
1 polymer ?
#
loop_
_entity_poly.entity_id
_entity_poly.type
_entity_poly.pdbx_seq_one_letter_code
_entity_poly.pdbx_strand_id
1 'polypeptide(L)'
;TSPPLAGELFKQQSNPFIVHIPYRGAGPALQDLIAGNVDMMFDGLGSSAQHIRAGRIKALAVAAPKRSTAFPNVPTSAEVGMPEYVVSTWYGIWGVKGTPKEILDRMHAEVVKAVNSPELREIWASNGSDVATMSPQDFSKFLNSEIKRWAAVTKSSGAKLD
;
A
#
# COMPACT_ATOMS: atom_id res chain seq x y z
N THR A 1 5.01 0.22 -3.45
CA THR A 1 5.62 -0.36 -2.25
C THR A 1 5.29 -1.83 -2.17
N SER A 2 6.31 -2.67 -2.12
CA SER A 2 6.16 -4.11 -1.95
C SER A 2 5.96 -4.43 -0.46
N PRO A 3 5.08 -5.37 -0.08
CA PRO A 3 4.95 -5.85 1.29
C PRO A 3 6.29 -6.21 1.97
N PRO A 4 7.28 -6.80 1.29
CA PRO A 4 8.60 -7.04 1.87
C PRO A 4 9.31 -5.78 2.38
N LEU A 5 9.23 -4.68 1.65
CA LEU A 5 9.85 -3.41 2.08
C LEU A 5 9.13 -2.80 3.31
N ALA A 6 7.82 -3.00 3.43
CA ALA A 6 7.08 -2.61 4.62
C ALA A 6 7.55 -3.40 5.85
N GLY A 7 7.75 -4.70 5.72
CA GLY A 7 8.31 -5.55 6.78
C GLY A 7 9.73 -5.13 7.18
N GLU A 8 10.58 -4.83 6.20
CA GLU A 8 11.95 -4.37 6.48
C GLU A 8 11.97 -3.00 7.19
N LEU A 9 11.13 -2.06 6.76
CA LEU A 9 10.98 -0.78 7.46
C LEU A 9 10.50 -0.97 8.90
N PHE A 10 9.56 -1.89 9.14
CA PHE A 10 9.10 -2.22 10.48
C PHE A 10 10.23 -2.79 11.34
N LYS A 11 11.03 -3.72 10.82
CA LYS A 11 12.19 -4.29 11.51
C LYS A 11 13.22 -3.22 11.89
N GLN A 12 13.47 -2.26 11.00
CA GLN A 12 14.42 -1.17 11.26
C GLN A 12 13.95 -0.25 12.39
N GLN A 13 12.66 0.02 12.48
CA GLN A 13 12.10 0.96 13.46
C GLN A 13 11.83 0.33 14.83
N SER A 14 11.52 -0.95 14.89
CA SER A 14 11.13 -1.64 16.13
C SER A 14 12.12 -2.73 16.59
N ASN A 15 13.11 -3.05 15.77
CA ASN A 15 14.17 -4.04 16.05
C ASN A 15 13.67 -5.43 16.56
N PRO A 16 12.57 -5.99 16.05
CA PRO A 16 12.11 -7.31 16.44
C PRO A 16 12.84 -8.41 15.68
N PHE A 17 12.91 -9.59 16.25
CA PHE A 17 13.31 -10.76 15.50
C PHE A 17 12.11 -11.29 14.69
N ILE A 18 12.11 -11.04 13.39
CA ILE A 18 11.08 -11.51 12.45
C ILE A 18 11.75 -12.16 11.25
N VAL A 19 11.34 -13.38 10.94
CA VAL A 19 11.79 -14.11 9.75
C VAL A 19 10.85 -13.79 8.59
N HIS A 20 11.41 -13.32 7.47
CA HIS A 20 10.64 -13.06 6.26
C HIS A 20 10.42 -14.36 5.49
N ILE A 21 9.16 -14.70 5.21
CA ILE A 21 8.75 -15.83 4.37
C ILE A 21 8.15 -15.27 3.08
N PRO A 22 8.82 -15.42 1.92
CA PRO A 22 8.35 -14.87 0.66
C PRO A 22 7.20 -15.70 0.07
N TYR A 23 6.22 -15.00 -0.51
CA TYR A 23 5.08 -15.58 -1.22
C TYR A 23 4.93 -14.98 -2.61
N ARG A 24 4.34 -15.73 -3.53
CA ARG A 24 4.00 -15.26 -4.88
C ARG A 24 2.67 -14.48 -4.87
N GLY A 25 2.61 -13.39 -4.08
CA GLY A 25 1.44 -12.51 -3.97
C GLY A 25 0.67 -12.68 -2.66
N ALA A 26 -0.35 -11.82 -2.47
CA ALA A 26 -1.11 -11.73 -1.23
C ALA A 26 -2.01 -12.97 -0.98
N GLY A 27 -2.55 -13.58 -2.04
CA GLY A 27 -3.49 -14.71 -1.90
C GLY A 27 -2.89 -15.89 -1.13
N PRO A 28 -1.78 -16.51 -1.58
CA PRO A 28 -1.13 -17.59 -0.84
C PRO A 28 -0.70 -17.20 0.57
N ALA A 29 -0.18 -15.99 0.76
CA ALA A 29 0.22 -15.50 2.08
C ALA A 29 -0.97 -15.37 3.05
N LEU A 30 -2.12 -14.88 2.57
CA LEU A 30 -3.34 -14.79 3.36
C LEU A 30 -3.89 -16.18 3.74
N GLN A 31 -3.78 -17.15 2.85
CA GLN A 31 -4.18 -18.53 3.15
C GLN A 31 -3.35 -19.10 4.30
N ASP A 32 -2.03 -18.91 4.26
CA ASP A 32 -1.13 -19.39 5.31
C ASP A 32 -1.29 -18.63 6.62
N LEU A 33 -1.59 -17.32 6.57
CA LEU A 33 -1.93 -16.55 7.76
C LEU A 33 -3.24 -17.06 8.40
N ILE A 34 -4.28 -17.33 7.61
CA ILE A 34 -5.56 -17.88 8.09
C ILE A 34 -5.39 -19.29 8.65
N ALA A 35 -4.51 -20.09 8.05
CA ALA A 35 -4.19 -21.43 8.51
C ALA A 35 -3.27 -21.46 9.77
N GLY A 36 -2.69 -20.32 10.15
CA GLY A 36 -1.76 -20.23 11.28
C GLY A 36 -0.34 -20.72 10.96
N ASN A 37 0.00 -20.85 9.67
CA ASN A 37 1.35 -21.22 9.23
C ASN A 37 2.35 -20.06 9.32
N VAL A 38 1.84 -18.83 9.38
CA VAL A 38 2.59 -17.60 9.65
C VAL A 38 1.85 -16.75 10.67
N ASP A 39 2.61 -15.97 11.47
CA ASP A 39 2.06 -15.24 12.61
C ASP A 39 1.51 -13.86 12.22
N MET A 40 2.06 -13.23 11.19
CA MET A 40 1.71 -11.88 10.79
C MET A 40 1.98 -11.63 9.30
N MET A 41 1.34 -10.62 8.76
CA MET A 41 1.52 -10.19 7.37
C MET A 41 1.43 -8.67 7.26
N PHE A 42 2.25 -8.09 6.40
CA PHE A 42 2.11 -6.72 5.93
C PHE A 42 1.40 -6.74 4.58
N ASP A 43 0.20 -6.19 4.51
CA ASP A 43 -0.63 -6.26 3.31
C ASP A 43 -1.41 -4.97 3.06
N GLY A 44 -1.91 -4.80 1.84
CA GLY A 44 -2.85 -3.75 1.50
C GLY A 44 -4.29 -4.13 1.86
N LEU A 45 -5.09 -3.17 2.33
CA LEU A 45 -6.49 -3.42 2.69
C LEU A 45 -7.33 -4.01 1.55
N GLY A 46 -7.00 -3.71 0.29
CA GLY A 46 -7.70 -4.25 -0.87
C GLY A 46 -7.76 -5.78 -0.92
N SER A 47 -6.72 -6.48 -0.47
CA SER A 47 -6.67 -7.95 -0.39
C SER A 47 -7.21 -8.47 0.94
N SER A 48 -6.96 -7.77 2.04
CA SER A 48 -7.25 -8.24 3.40
C SER A 48 -8.66 -7.89 3.89
N ALA A 49 -9.31 -6.87 3.32
CA ALA A 49 -10.55 -6.28 3.85
C ALA A 49 -11.66 -7.30 4.08
N GLN A 50 -11.88 -8.21 3.14
CA GLN A 50 -12.93 -9.23 3.25
C GLN A 50 -12.63 -10.24 4.38
N HIS A 51 -11.38 -10.63 4.55
CA HIS A 51 -10.96 -11.54 5.60
C HIS A 51 -11.04 -10.91 6.99
N ILE A 52 -10.73 -9.60 7.09
CA ILE A 52 -10.90 -8.83 8.33
C ILE A 52 -12.39 -8.75 8.72
N ARG A 53 -13.27 -8.42 7.75
CA ARG A 53 -14.74 -8.36 8.00
C ARG A 53 -15.32 -9.70 8.39
N ALA A 54 -14.81 -10.78 7.79
CA ALA A 54 -15.22 -12.15 8.11
C ALA A 54 -14.61 -12.69 9.42
N GLY A 55 -13.80 -11.90 10.12
CA GLY A 55 -13.14 -12.31 11.36
C GLY A 55 -12.10 -13.42 11.20
N ARG A 56 -11.65 -13.70 9.98
CA ARG A 56 -10.65 -14.73 9.71
C ARG A 56 -9.22 -14.29 10.06
N ILE A 57 -8.96 -13.00 9.98
CA ILE A 57 -7.71 -12.36 10.39
C ILE A 57 -8.02 -11.10 11.20
N LYS A 58 -7.09 -10.70 12.05
CA LYS A 58 -7.18 -9.49 12.87
C LYS A 58 -6.28 -8.41 12.31
N ALA A 59 -6.85 -7.24 11.98
CA ALA A 59 -6.06 -6.05 11.71
C ALA A 59 -5.50 -5.47 13.01
N LEU A 60 -4.20 -5.27 13.10
CA LEU A 60 -3.53 -4.75 14.30
C LEU A 60 -3.40 -3.22 14.23
N ALA A 61 -2.97 -2.70 13.09
CA ALA A 61 -2.86 -1.27 12.82
C ALA A 61 -2.88 -1.01 11.31
N VAL A 62 -3.21 0.22 10.91
CA VAL A 62 -2.99 0.73 9.56
C VAL A 62 -1.79 1.66 9.53
N ALA A 63 -0.86 1.43 8.60
CA ALA A 63 0.35 2.24 8.43
C ALA A 63 0.05 3.54 7.66
N ALA A 64 -0.89 4.32 8.14
CA ALA A 64 -1.38 5.54 7.50
C ALA A 64 -1.52 6.69 8.50
N PRO A 65 -1.51 7.96 8.05
CA PRO A 65 -1.68 9.13 8.93
C PRO A 65 -3.06 9.21 9.59
N LYS A 66 -4.06 8.52 9.01
CA LYS A 66 -5.45 8.51 9.49
C LYS A 66 -5.98 7.08 9.48
N ARG A 67 -6.94 6.79 10.33
CA ARG A 67 -7.67 5.51 10.32
C ARG A 67 -8.42 5.34 9.01
N SER A 68 -8.53 4.10 8.56
CA SER A 68 -9.36 3.78 7.40
C SER A 68 -10.84 4.01 7.71
N THR A 69 -11.56 4.66 6.83
CA THR A 69 -13.03 4.82 6.94
C THR A 69 -13.76 3.48 6.90
N ALA A 70 -13.21 2.50 6.18
CA ALA A 70 -13.76 1.14 6.14
C ALA A 70 -13.50 0.32 7.41
N PHE A 71 -12.51 0.71 8.22
CA PHE A 71 -12.10 0.04 9.47
C PHE A 71 -11.80 1.06 10.58
N PRO A 72 -12.79 1.83 11.04
CA PRO A 72 -12.57 2.94 11.98
C PRO A 72 -12.07 2.48 13.36
N ASN A 73 -12.28 1.21 13.70
CA ASN A 73 -11.82 0.62 14.96
C ASN A 73 -10.36 0.14 14.92
N VAL A 74 -9.74 0.10 13.73
CA VAL A 74 -8.32 -0.27 13.59
C VAL A 74 -7.47 0.99 13.79
N PRO A 75 -6.55 1.00 14.78
CA PRO A 75 -5.71 2.15 15.04
C PRO A 75 -4.70 2.40 13.93
N THR A 76 -4.19 3.61 13.84
CA THR A 76 -3.02 3.91 13.00
C THR A 76 -1.73 3.44 13.67
N SER A 77 -0.67 3.32 12.90
CA SER A 77 0.68 3.05 13.42
C SER A 77 1.12 4.08 14.46
N ALA A 78 0.78 5.35 14.29
CA ALA A 78 1.08 6.41 15.25
C ALA A 78 0.37 6.19 16.60
N GLU A 79 -0.89 5.77 16.57
CA GLU A 79 -1.69 5.50 17.80
C GLU A 79 -1.17 4.30 18.59
N VAL A 80 -0.44 3.39 17.95
CA VAL A 80 0.19 2.24 18.62
C VAL A 80 1.69 2.43 18.87
N GLY A 81 2.18 3.69 18.84
CA GLY A 81 3.54 4.03 19.24
C GLY A 81 4.58 4.03 18.11
N MET A 82 4.15 3.96 16.85
CA MET A 82 5.04 3.98 15.68
C MET A 82 4.69 5.12 14.69
N PRO A 83 4.86 6.40 15.08
CA PRO A 83 4.43 7.53 14.26
C PRO A 83 5.17 7.65 12.92
N GLU A 84 6.43 7.20 12.86
CA GLU A 84 7.25 7.23 11.63
C GLU A 84 6.95 6.06 10.68
N TYR A 85 6.18 5.06 11.13
CA TYR A 85 5.81 3.92 10.32
C TYR A 85 4.59 4.24 9.46
N VAL A 86 4.82 4.94 8.35
CA VAL A 86 3.80 5.26 7.36
C VAL A 86 4.15 4.58 6.05
N VAL A 87 3.29 3.67 5.61
CA VAL A 87 3.45 2.91 4.36
C VAL A 87 2.14 2.94 3.60
N SER A 88 2.15 3.50 2.40
CA SER A 88 0.99 3.48 1.52
C SER A 88 1.29 2.70 0.25
N THR A 89 0.34 1.90 -0.19
CA THR A 89 0.34 1.29 -1.52
C THR A 89 -0.38 2.24 -2.46
N TRP A 90 0.22 2.53 -3.59
CA TRP A 90 -0.37 3.37 -4.61
C TRP A 90 -0.17 2.75 -5.99
N TYR A 91 -1.03 3.12 -6.92
CA TYR A 91 -0.98 2.68 -8.30
C TYR A 91 -0.84 3.89 -9.21
N GLY A 92 -0.02 3.78 -10.24
CA GLY A 92 0.19 4.82 -11.23
C GLY A 92 0.00 4.27 -12.64
N ILE A 93 -0.37 5.14 -13.57
CA ILE A 93 -0.49 4.85 -14.99
C ILE A 93 0.52 5.70 -15.74
N TRP A 94 1.30 5.08 -16.61
CA TRP A 94 2.33 5.75 -17.41
C TRP A 94 2.08 5.56 -18.89
N GLY A 95 2.38 6.60 -19.67
CA GLY A 95 2.53 6.47 -21.11
C GLY A 95 3.94 6.02 -21.49
N VAL A 96 4.07 5.45 -22.68
CA VAL A 96 5.37 5.10 -23.28
C VAL A 96 6.14 6.38 -23.58
N LYS A 97 7.47 6.34 -23.44
CA LYS A 97 8.33 7.49 -23.80
C LYS A 97 8.08 7.93 -25.25
N GLY A 98 7.84 9.22 -25.44
CA GLY A 98 7.55 9.79 -26.77
C GLY A 98 6.07 9.86 -27.13
N THR A 99 5.15 9.40 -26.24
CA THR A 99 3.72 9.63 -26.45
C THR A 99 3.43 11.13 -26.50
N PRO A 100 2.71 11.62 -27.54
CA PRO A 100 2.34 13.03 -27.65
C PRO A 100 1.62 13.54 -26.41
N LYS A 101 1.94 14.78 -26.00
CA LYS A 101 1.40 15.39 -24.80
C LYS A 101 -0.13 15.42 -24.78
N GLU A 102 -0.76 15.71 -25.90
CA GLU A 102 -2.22 15.76 -26.06
C GLU A 102 -2.89 14.41 -25.74
N ILE A 103 -2.24 13.30 -26.11
CA ILE A 103 -2.72 11.95 -25.79
C ILE A 103 -2.61 11.69 -24.30
N LEU A 104 -1.46 12.05 -23.68
CA LEU A 104 -1.27 11.90 -22.24
C LEU A 104 -2.27 12.77 -21.44
N ASP A 105 -2.51 14.00 -21.86
CA ASP A 105 -3.47 14.90 -21.23
C ASP A 105 -4.91 14.34 -21.31
N ARG A 106 -5.28 13.79 -22.47
CA ARG A 106 -6.57 13.13 -22.65
C ARG A 106 -6.71 11.88 -21.79
N MET A 107 -5.69 11.02 -21.77
CA MET A 107 -5.68 9.85 -20.91
C MET A 107 -5.82 10.23 -19.43
N HIS A 108 -5.08 11.25 -18.97
CA HIS A 108 -5.18 11.74 -17.60
C HIS A 108 -6.59 12.22 -17.29
N ALA A 109 -7.21 13.02 -18.16
CA ALA A 109 -8.57 13.52 -17.96
C ALA A 109 -9.60 12.37 -17.86
N GLU A 110 -9.52 11.36 -18.72
CA GLU A 110 -10.43 10.22 -18.67
C GLU A 110 -10.20 9.34 -17.42
N VAL A 111 -8.95 9.15 -17.00
CA VAL A 111 -8.63 8.46 -15.74
C VAL A 111 -9.20 9.20 -14.55
N VAL A 112 -8.98 10.53 -14.47
CA VAL A 112 -9.54 11.38 -13.39
C VAL A 112 -11.06 11.27 -13.35
N LYS A 113 -11.72 11.32 -14.51
CA LYS A 113 -13.17 11.14 -14.61
C LYS A 113 -13.63 9.78 -14.12
N ALA A 114 -12.96 8.72 -14.58
CA ALA A 114 -13.29 7.33 -14.19
C ALA A 114 -13.15 7.10 -12.69
N VAL A 115 -11.99 7.45 -12.11
CA VAL A 115 -11.74 7.21 -10.67
C VAL A 115 -12.60 8.09 -9.74
N ASN A 116 -13.17 9.18 -10.26
CA ASN A 116 -14.11 10.03 -9.53
C ASN A 116 -15.57 9.64 -9.75
N SER A 117 -15.86 8.61 -10.56
CA SER A 117 -17.24 8.13 -10.70
C SER A 117 -17.77 7.59 -9.37
N PRO A 118 -19.07 7.76 -9.07
CA PRO A 118 -19.66 7.26 -7.83
C PRO A 118 -19.42 5.77 -7.63
N GLU A 119 -19.55 4.99 -8.70
CA GLU A 119 -19.37 3.53 -8.69
C GLU A 119 -17.96 3.12 -8.26
N LEU A 120 -16.90 3.68 -8.87
CA LEU A 120 -15.53 3.35 -8.50
C LEU A 120 -15.16 3.87 -7.11
N ARG A 121 -15.66 5.04 -6.72
CA ARG A 121 -15.47 5.56 -5.36
C ARG A 121 -16.06 4.64 -4.31
N GLU A 122 -17.26 4.10 -4.54
CA GLU A 122 -17.91 3.16 -3.62
C GLU A 122 -17.11 1.85 -3.51
N ILE A 123 -16.69 1.28 -4.63
CA ILE A 123 -15.86 0.06 -4.66
C ILE A 123 -14.56 0.27 -3.88
N TRP A 124 -13.87 1.39 -4.09
CA TRP A 124 -12.60 1.64 -3.42
C TRP A 124 -12.78 1.96 -1.94
N ALA A 125 -13.77 2.77 -1.57
CA ALA A 125 -14.09 3.04 -0.18
C ALA A 125 -14.44 1.75 0.58
N SER A 126 -15.22 0.84 -0.03
CA SER A 126 -15.53 -0.45 0.57
C SER A 126 -14.30 -1.33 0.81
N ASN A 127 -13.26 -1.17 0.01
CA ASN A 127 -11.98 -1.88 0.18
C ASN A 127 -10.96 -1.12 1.05
N GLY A 128 -11.35 0.02 1.64
CA GLY A 128 -10.47 0.83 2.48
C GLY A 128 -9.39 1.58 1.71
N SER A 129 -9.61 1.83 0.43
CA SER A 129 -8.72 2.58 -0.45
C SER A 129 -9.27 3.98 -0.70
N ASP A 130 -8.41 4.98 -0.69
CA ASP A 130 -8.76 6.36 -1.04
C ASP A 130 -8.47 6.65 -2.51
N VAL A 131 -9.37 7.39 -3.15
CA VAL A 131 -9.14 7.91 -4.49
C VAL A 131 -8.29 9.17 -4.38
N ALA A 132 -7.05 9.10 -4.83
CA ALA A 132 -6.17 10.25 -4.94
C ALA A 132 -5.92 10.55 -6.43
N THR A 133 -6.24 11.77 -6.86
CA THR A 133 -5.88 12.28 -8.17
C THR A 133 -4.81 13.35 -8.02
N MET A 134 -3.75 13.26 -8.81
CA MET A 134 -2.66 14.22 -8.82
C MET A 134 -2.50 14.77 -10.23
N SER A 135 -2.01 16.01 -10.36
CA SER A 135 -1.52 16.48 -11.65
C SER A 135 -0.31 15.65 -12.07
N PRO A 136 0.01 15.53 -13.38
CA PRO A 136 1.21 14.83 -13.84
C PRO A 136 2.50 15.37 -13.21
N GLN A 137 2.56 16.68 -12.95
CA GLN A 137 3.70 17.35 -12.30
C GLN A 137 3.83 16.96 -10.82
N ASP A 138 2.72 16.93 -10.08
CA ASP A 138 2.72 16.56 -8.66
C ASP A 138 2.96 15.06 -8.50
N PHE A 139 2.44 14.23 -9.41
CA PHE A 139 2.75 12.82 -9.44
C PHE A 139 4.25 12.57 -9.68
N SER A 140 4.90 13.34 -10.58
CA SER A 140 6.35 13.24 -10.79
C SER A 140 7.16 13.62 -9.55
N LYS A 141 6.75 14.66 -8.81
CA LYS A 141 7.39 15.03 -7.54
C LYS A 141 7.22 13.94 -6.49
N PHE A 142 5.99 13.43 -6.35
CA PHE A 142 5.67 12.32 -5.46
C PHE A 142 6.51 11.08 -5.78
N LEU A 143 6.56 10.67 -7.05
CA LEU A 143 7.36 9.53 -7.50
C LEU A 143 8.85 9.68 -7.14
N ASN A 144 9.42 10.86 -7.38
CA ASN A 144 10.82 11.14 -7.04
C ASN A 144 11.07 11.06 -5.52
N SER A 145 10.13 11.51 -4.70
CA SER A 145 10.22 11.39 -3.23
C SER A 145 10.14 9.93 -2.78
N GLU A 146 9.24 9.15 -3.35
CA GLU A 146 9.11 7.72 -3.06
C GLU A 146 10.36 6.93 -3.48
N ILE A 147 10.91 7.20 -4.66
CA ILE A 147 12.16 6.55 -5.11
C ILE A 147 13.29 6.81 -4.11
N LYS A 148 13.48 8.06 -3.67
CA LYS A 148 14.53 8.40 -2.69
C LYS A 148 14.29 7.72 -1.34
N ARG A 149 13.06 7.74 -0.85
CA ARG A 149 12.68 7.11 0.42
C ARG A 149 12.95 5.61 0.41
N TRP A 150 12.45 4.92 -0.61
CA TRP A 150 12.57 3.45 -0.67
C TRP A 150 13.97 2.98 -1.07
N ALA A 151 14.76 3.78 -1.81
CA ALA A 151 16.16 3.48 -2.07
C ALA A 151 16.97 3.38 -0.76
N ALA A 152 16.71 4.24 0.21
CA ALA A 152 17.35 4.17 1.52
C ALA A 152 16.99 2.88 2.27
N VAL A 153 15.71 2.51 2.31
CA VAL A 153 15.22 1.28 2.94
C VAL A 153 15.80 0.03 2.25
N THR A 154 15.80 0.00 0.92
CA THR A 154 16.35 -1.14 0.15
C THR A 154 17.85 -1.30 0.39
N LYS A 155 18.61 -0.19 0.46
CA LYS A 155 20.05 -0.25 0.73
C LYS A 155 20.35 -0.80 2.12
N SER A 156 19.58 -0.42 3.13
CA SER A 156 19.78 -0.87 4.52
C SER A 156 19.25 -2.27 4.78
N SER A 157 18.24 -2.73 4.06
CA SER A 157 17.67 -4.07 4.22
C SER A 157 18.51 -5.19 3.60
N GLY A 158 19.46 -4.86 2.72
CA GLY A 158 20.18 -5.85 1.93
C GLY A 158 19.30 -6.62 0.92
N ALA A 159 18.07 -6.19 0.72
CA ALA A 159 17.14 -6.83 -0.22
C ALA A 159 17.68 -6.74 -1.65
N LYS A 160 17.84 -7.90 -2.29
CA LYS A 160 18.10 -7.98 -3.73
C LYS A 160 16.77 -8.12 -4.44
N LEU A 161 16.59 -7.33 -5.48
CA LEU A 161 15.49 -7.53 -6.42
C LEU A 161 15.90 -8.71 -7.31
N ASP A 162 15.21 -9.83 -7.17
CA ASP A 162 15.29 -10.95 -8.10
C ASP A 162 14.52 -10.63 -9.38
#